data_5870fd710b4a09fd0723a7d669c63dd2
#
_entry.id   5870fd710b4a09fd0723a7d669c63dd2
#
_cell.length_a   1.000
_cell.length_b   1.000
_cell.length_c   1.000
_cell.angle_alpha   90.00
_cell.angle_beta   90.00
_cell.angle_gamma   90.00
#
_symmetry.space_group_name_H-M   'P 1'
#
loop_
_entity.id
_entity.type
_entity.pdbx_description
1 polymer ?
#
loop_
_entity_poly.entity_id
_entity_poly.type
_entity_poly.pdbx_seq_one_letter_code
_entity_poly.pdbx_strand_id
1 'polypeptide(L)'
;MLKKILSILFLTACILPFSSCKDDEETLDPSLSQPVIKFAYDDLQADMNEVDNLPVVAVIRSELGLKKVIMQIETETGMIDYKTVTTFFNEKAYSLSENLNYQEDYKAFVVTAIDKLNREAKATLELGVTGIKEGPSIVFDPESITYDELVGGDMPKTHFTVTSVAGLQKIEMYLVSESGQMQYGFPIEFDNAETEYVFDEQIMYMEGDKGFKVKATDVYGQVKIVTMTVNYLTPAPPTITLKEDTVFADKDETKAITLRMESQRGIRNVKIYRIEDSQEVLAATKDFADSPLSVTESLDVLLTNATSKLKIVATDVVDKTSEATMTAIVNMDFVANLSVGSQILANGNANYPDVYALISLKGLKTYSVDYALESSDNASNVDLKFYAYGGQGVLRMYAIDGGNDTKCSEFKGKNGSVADMEVQNKTRLLAVPGFDFDNATAESISNAISASNITSNKINPFVVGDIIAFKTADTSTAGGGRIGVMKILSDTQVVSNNPTARIITVSIKLPKK
;
A
#
# COMPACT_ATOMS: atom_id res chain seq x y z
N MET A 1 11.01 -48.05 7.87
CA MET A 1 11.24 -49.37 7.22
C MET A 1 10.10 -50.31 7.55
N LEU A 2 9.10 -50.43 6.73
CA LEU A 2 8.43 -51.72 6.45
C LEU A 2 7.49 -51.55 5.26
N LYS A 3 7.96 -51.99 4.10
CA LYS A 3 7.12 -52.34 2.95
C LYS A 3 6.40 -53.64 3.29
N LYS A 4 5.12 -53.74 2.94
CA LYS A 4 4.38 -54.96 2.54
C LYS A 4 2.90 -54.78 2.93
N ILE A 5 1.90 -55.01 2.14
CA ILE A 5 1.72 -55.83 0.95
C ILE A 5 0.42 -55.35 0.31
N LEU A 6 0.45 -54.99 -0.95
CA LEU A 6 -0.72 -54.79 -1.75
C LEU A 6 -1.18 -56.16 -2.29
N SER A 7 -2.18 -56.77 -1.69
CA SER A 7 -2.82 -57.95 -2.24
C SER A 7 -4.01 -57.51 -3.11
N ILE A 8 -3.77 -57.51 -4.41
CA ILE A 8 -4.82 -57.39 -5.43
C ILE A 8 -5.55 -58.70 -5.49
N LEU A 9 -6.81 -58.71 -5.04
CA LEU A 9 -7.72 -59.83 -5.29
C LEU A 9 -8.44 -59.57 -6.64
N PHE A 10 -7.97 -60.22 -7.69
CA PHE A 10 -8.67 -60.29 -8.97
C PHE A 10 -9.95 -61.12 -8.80
N LEU A 11 -11.10 -60.45 -8.87
CA LEU A 11 -12.39 -61.17 -8.97
C LEU A 11 -12.72 -61.38 -10.45
N THR A 12 -12.59 -62.62 -10.89
CA THR A 12 -12.94 -63.08 -12.25
C THR A 12 -14.44 -62.90 -12.48
N ALA A 13 -14.83 -62.01 -13.37
CA ALA A 13 -16.21 -61.85 -13.82
C ALA A 13 -16.53 -62.94 -14.86
N CYS A 14 -17.41 -63.84 -14.54
CA CYS A 14 -18.05 -64.73 -15.54
C CYS A 14 -19.05 -63.93 -16.36
N ILE A 15 -18.76 -63.80 -17.65
CA ILE A 15 -19.69 -63.24 -18.65
C ILE A 15 -20.61 -64.37 -19.12
N LEU A 16 -21.88 -64.23 -18.89
CA LEU A 16 -22.93 -65.03 -19.55
C LEU A 16 -23.68 -64.15 -20.58
N PRO A 17 -24.04 -64.68 -21.75
CA PRO A 17 -24.62 -63.89 -22.82
C PRO A 17 -26.09 -63.54 -22.53
N PHE A 18 -26.43 -62.28 -22.75
CA PHE A 18 -27.81 -61.81 -22.74
C PHE A 18 -28.46 -62.02 -24.08
N SER A 19 -29.57 -62.78 -24.10
CA SER A 19 -30.54 -62.69 -25.15
C SER A 19 -31.65 -61.68 -24.81
N SER A 20 -31.88 -60.80 -25.74
CA SER A 20 -32.92 -59.77 -25.75
C SER A 20 -34.31 -60.32 -25.53
N CYS A 21 -35.19 -59.67 -24.77
CA CYS A 21 -36.45 -59.07 -25.22
C CYS A 21 -37.44 -58.74 -24.13
N LYS A 22 -38.09 -57.58 -24.36
CA LYS A 22 -39.41 -57.12 -23.91
C LYS A 22 -39.51 -56.47 -22.56
N ASP A 23 -40.14 -55.28 -22.60
CA ASP A 23 -40.79 -54.58 -21.51
C ASP A 23 -41.77 -55.50 -20.79
N ASP A 24 -41.27 -56.15 -19.72
CA ASP A 24 -42.12 -56.76 -18.70
C ASP A 24 -41.95 -55.88 -17.43
N GLU A 25 -43.04 -55.39 -16.88
CA GLU A 25 -43.08 -54.96 -15.52
C GLU A 25 -42.39 -56.04 -14.66
N GLU A 26 -41.17 -55.78 -14.14
CA GLU A 26 -40.46 -56.72 -13.26
C GLU A 26 -41.38 -57.03 -12.07
N THR A 27 -42.11 -58.13 -12.13
CA THR A 27 -42.85 -58.66 -10.97
C THR A 27 -41.78 -59.06 -9.93
N LEU A 28 -41.57 -58.20 -8.98
CA LEU A 28 -40.61 -58.41 -7.87
C LEU A 28 -41.06 -59.66 -7.11
N ASP A 29 -40.24 -60.71 -7.08
CA ASP A 29 -40.53 -61.95 -6.37
C ASP A 29 -40.26 -61.77 -4.84
N PRO A 30 -41.32 -61.75 -4.00
CA PRO A 30 -41.18 -61.59 -2.57
C PRO A 30 -40.53 -62.81 -1.85
N SER A 31 -40.38 -63.94 -2.54
CA SER A 31 -39.75 -65.13 -1.98
C SER A 31 -38.21 -65.06 -1.93
N LEU A 32 -37.62 -64.15 -2.71
CA LEU A 32 -36.15 -63.91 -2.70
C LEU A 32 -35.70 -63.38 -1.37
N SER A 33 -34.45 -63.63 -1.03
CA SER A 33 -33.85 -63.22 0.26
C SER A 33 -33.77 -61.71 0.40
N GLN A 34 -33.80 -61.21 1.65
CA GLN A 34 -33.50 -59.81 1.99
C GLN A 34 -32.08 -59.47 1.58
N PRO A 35 -31.76 -58.17 1.48
CA PRO A 35 -30.38 -57.75 1.26
C PRO A 35 -29.42 -58.31 2.31
N VAL A 36 -28.19 -58.58 1.92
CA VAL A 36 -27.13 -59.07 2.81
C VAL A 36 -25.98 -58.10 2.74
N ILE A 37 -25.51 -57.64 3.91
CA ILE A 37 -24.38 -56.76 4.06
C ILE A 37 -23.27 -57.55 4.75
N LYS A 38 -22.06 -57.55 4.18
CA LYS A 38 -20.89 -58.18 4.77
C LYS A 38 -19.73 -57.25 4.75
N PHE A 39 -19.28 -56.83 5.94
CA PHE A 39 -18.04 -56.07 6.09
C PHE A 39 -16.82 -56.98 5.85
N ALA A 40 -15.72 -56.35 5.44
CA ALA A 40 -14.43 -57.02 5.26
C ALA A 40 -13.73 -57.33 6.59
N TYR A 41 -14.15 -56.66 7.67
CA TYR A 41 -13.61 -56.78 9.02
C TYR A 41 -14.75 -57.06 10.00
N ASP A 42 -14.47 -57.74 11.11
CA ASP A 42 -15.44 -57.96 12.18
C ASP A 42 -15.52 -56.70 13.08
N ASP A 43 -14.40 -56.03 13.30
CA ASP A 43 -14.23 -54.74 13.94
C ASP A 43 -13.10 -53.98 13.24
N LEU A 44 -13.03 -52.66 13.43
CA LEU A 44 -11.98 -51.82 12.88
C LEU A 44 -11.36 -50.97 14.02
N GLN A 45 -10.04 -51.12 14.20
CA GLN A 45 -9.30 -50.33 15.14
C GLN A 45 -8.52 -49.23 14.40
N ALA A 46 -8.82 -47.98 14.69
CA ALA A 46 -8.16 -46.81 14.10
C ALA A 46 -7.39 -46.04 15.19
N ASP A 47 -6.08 -45.98 15.09
CA ASP A 47 -5.24 -45.12 15.93
C ASP A 47 -5.02 -43.80 15.18
N MET A 48 -5.61 -42.71 15.69
CA MET A 48 -5.48 -41.37 15.09
C MET A 48 -4.06 -40.81 15.18
N ASN A 49 -3.17 -41.42 15.95
CA ASN A 49 -1.74 -41.06 16.00
C ASN A 49 -0.94 -41.72 14.86
N GLU A 50 -1.49 -42.79 14.26
CA GLU A 50 -0.93 -43.44 13.07
C GLU A 50 -1.68 -42.95 11.86
N VAL A 51 -1.00 -42.42 10.83
CA VAL A 51 -1.59 -41.76 9.64
C VAL A 51 -2.25 -42.75 8.68
N ASP A 52 -2.57 -43.98 9.09
CA ASP A 52 -3.22 -44.97 8.25
C ASP A 52 -4.74 -44.76 8.22
N ASN A 53 -5.24 -44.11 7.17
CA ASN A 53 -6.65 -44.08 6.81
C ASN A 53 -7.10 -45.48 6.44
N LEU A 54 -7.55 -46.25 7.41
CA LEU A 54 -8.14 -47.59 7.15
C LEU A 54 -9.51 -47.37 6.49
N PRO A 55 -9.75 -47.89 5.28
CA PRO A 55 -11.04 -47.74 4.62
C PRO A 55 -12.07 -48.70 5.25
N VAL A 56 -13.31 -48.22 5.41
CA VAL A 56 -14.45 -49.07 5.68
C VAL A 56 -14.85 -49.78 4.37
N VAL A 57 -14.76 -51.10 4.39
CA VAL A 57 -15.01 -51.92 3.21
C VAL A 57 -16.15 -52.91 3.50
N ALA A 58 -17.14 -52.94 2.59
CA ALA A 58 -18.23 -53.93 2.68
C ALA A 58 -18.74 -54.32 1.27
N VAL A 59 -19.36 -55.51 1.20
CA VAL A 59 -20.09 -55.95 0.04
C VAL A 59 -21.58 -56.10 0.42
N ILE A 60 -22.42 -55.48 -0.38
CA ILE A 60 -23.88 -55.47 -0.20
C ILE A 60 -24.50 -56.15 -1.39
N ARG A 61 -25.32 -57.16 -1.16
CA ARG A 61 -26.00 -57.95 -2.20
C ARG A 61 -27.50 -57.98 -1.99
N SER A 62 -28.24 -57.93 -3.08
CA SER A 62 -29.71 -58.10 -3.08
C SER A 62 -30.12 -58.85 -4.32
N GLU A 63 -30.80 -59.96 -4.16
CA GLU A 63 -31.32 -60.76 -5.30
C GLU A 63 -32.40 -59.98 -6.07
N LEU A 64 -33.20 -59.16 -5.37
CA LEU A 64 -34.24 -58.29 -5.95
C LEU A 64 -33.70 -56.97 -6.52
N GLY A 65 -32.46 -56.65 -6.25
CA GLY A 65 -31.86 -55.36 -6.58
C GLY A 65 -32.01 -54.34 -5.45
N LEU A 66 -30.95 -53.57 -5.27
CA LEU A 66 -30.85 -52.49 -4.28
C LEU A 66 -31.64 -51.28 -4.80
N LYS A 67 -32.45 -50.70 -3.94
CA LYS A 67 -33.13 -49.42 -4.13
C LYS A 67 -32.33 -48.27 -3.50
N LYS A 68 -31.78 -48.51 -2.30
CA LYS A 68 -31.07 -47.48 -1.52
C LYS A 68 -30.09 -48.14 -0.55
N VAL A 69 -28.93 -47.51 -0.38
CA VAL A 69 -27.98 -47.83 0.68
C VAL A 69 -27.72 -46.57 1.48
N ILE A 70 -27.96 -46.62 2.79
CA ILE A 70 -27.75 -45.53 3.73
C ILE A 70 -26.54 -45.89 4.61
N MET A 71 -25.60 -44.98 4.73
CA MET A 71 -24.44 -45.12 5.59
C MET A 71 -24.51 -44.05 6.67
N GLN A 72 -24.33 -44.45 7.91
CA GLN A 72 -24.38 -43.57 9.08
C GLN A 72 -23.21 -43.91 10.01
N ILE A 73 -22.84 -42.96 10.81
CA ILE A 73 -21.84 -43.11 11.85
C ILE A 73 -22.55 -42.99 13.19
N GLU A 74 -22.36 -43.99 14.07
CA GLU A 74 -22.80 -43.93 15.43
C GLU A 74 -21.69 -43.24 16.28
N THR A 75 -22.09 -42.21 17.02
CA THR A 75 -21.22 -41.46 17.91
C THR A 75 -21.72 -41.54 19.33
N GLU A 76 -20.98 -40.96 20.28
CA GLU A 76 -21.44 -40.86 21.69
C GLU A 76 -22.76 -40.09 21.84
N THR A 77 -23.03 -39.14 20.95
CA THR A 77 -24.19 -38.26 21.00
C THR A 77 -25.35 -38.69 20.10
N GLY A 78 -25.15 -39.72 19.27
CA GLY A 78 -26.19 -40.25 18.38
C GLY A 78 -25.69 -40.63 16.98
N MET A 79 -26.65 -40.75 16.03
CA MET A 79 -26.35 -41.14 14.67
C MET A 79 -26.14 -39.94 13.78
N ILE A 80 -25.08 -39.95 12.98
CA ILE A 80 -24.76 -38.93 11.97
C ILE A 80 -24.91 -39.55 10.58
N ASP A 81 -25.66 -38.89 9.70
CA ASP A 81 -25.76 -39.32 8.30
C ASP A 81 -24.42 -39.06 7.60
N TYR A 82 -23.86 -40.13 7.02
CA TYR A 82 -22.58 -40.06 6.31
C TYR A 82 -22.81 -39.96 4.79
N LYS A 83 -23.52 -40.93 4.20
CA LYS A 83 -23.74 -41.00 2.77
C LYS A 83 -24.97 -41.82 2.44
N THR A 84 -25.66 -41.43 1.36
CA THR A 84 -26.76 -42.22 0.80
C THR A 84 -26.51 -42.46 -0.69
N VAL A 85 -26.66 -43.72 -1.13
CA VAL A 85 -26.52 -44.15 -2.52
C VAL A 85 -27.87 -44.65 -3.02
N THR A 86 -28.33 -44.12 -4.15
CA THR A 86 -29.61 -44.47 -4.79
C THR A 86 -29.45 -44.88 -6.25
N THR A 87 -28.23 -44.82 -6.78
CA THR A 87 -27.91 -45.23 -8.15
C THR A 87 -26.76 -46.22 -8.11
N PHE A 88 -26.97 -47.36 -8.72
CA PHE A 88 -26.04 -48.50 -8.70
C PHE A 88 -25.65 -48.88 -10.12
N PHE A 89 -24.37 -49.15 -10.35
CA PHE A 89 -23.91 -49.72 -11.62
C PHE A 89 -24.45 -51.16 -11.79
N ASN A 90 -24.50 -51.91 -10.68
CA ASN A 90 -25.14 -53.20 -10.58
C ASN A 90 -26.09 -53.19 -9.37
N GLU A 91 -27.40 -53.22 -9.64
CA GLU A 91 -28.41 -53.17 -8.57
C GLU A 91 -28.38 -54.38 -7.64
N LYS A 92 -27.85 -55.54 -8.11
CA LYS A 92 -27.76 -56.77 -7.32
C LYS A 92 -26.51 -56.82 -6.42
N ALA A 93 -25.53 -55.94 -6.64
CA ALA A 93 -24.32 -55.94 -5.85
C ALA A 93 -23.71 -54.52 -5.80
N TYR A 94 -23.41 -54.04 -4.62
CA TYR A 94 -22.70 -52.80 -4.36
C TYR A 94 -21.47 -53.05 -3.48
N SER A 95 -20.32 -52.64 -3.95
CA SER A 95 -19.07 -52.65 -3.19
C SER A 95 -18.85 -51.30 -2.56
N LEU A 96 -18.86 -51.26 -1.23
CA LEU A 96 -18.57 -50.08 -0.44
C LEU A 96 -17.08 -50.04 -0.14
N SER A 97 -16.45 -48.90 -0.35
CA SER A 97 -15.09 -48.60 0.09
C SER A 97 -15.03 -47.10 0.39
N GLU A 98 -15.07 -46.73 1.66
CA GLU A 98 -15.10 -45.35 2.12
C GLU A 98 -13.92 -45.06 3.05
N ASN A 99 -13.16 -44.04 2.73
CA ASN A 99 -12.10 -43.55 3.61
C ASN A 99 -12.74 -42.59 4.62
N LEU A 100 -12.84 -43.01 5.87
CA LEU A 100 -13.36 -42.18 6.94
C LEU A 100 -12.29 -41.23 7.45
N ASN A 101 -12.73 -40.02 7.77
CA ASN A 101 -11.97 -39.11 8.59
C ASN A 101 -12.35 -39.35 10.05
N TYR A 102 -11.66 -40.30 10.71
CA TYR A 102 -11.99 -40.80 12.04
C TYR A 102 -12.02 -39.63 13.06
N GLN A 103 -12.97 -39.75 14.02
CA GLN A 103 -13.08 -38.85 15.15
C GLN A 103 -13.12 -39.72 16.44
N GLU A 104 -12.65 -39.21 17.54
CA GLU A 104 -12.57 -39.95 18.82
C GLU A 104 -13.92 -40.47 19.33
N ASP A 105 -15.01 -39.77 18.98
CA ASP A 105 -16.37 -40.12 19.38
C ASP A 105 -17.06 -41.14 18.47
N TYR A 106 -16.38 -41.63 17.40
CA TYR A 106 -16.94 -42.65 16.52
C TYR A 106 -16.95 -44.00 17.17
N LYS A 107 -18.14 -44.66 17.25
CA LYS A 107 -18.36 -45.97 17.85
C LYS A 107 -18.62 -47.07 16.86
N ALA A 108 -19.35 -46.75 15.78
CA ALA A 108 -19.66 -47.73 14.78
C ALA A 108 -19.97 -47.09 13.44
N PHE A 109 -19.74 -47.83 12.36
CA PHE A 109 -20.21 -47.52 11.03
C PHE A 109 -21.39 -48.42 10.68
N VAL A 110 -22.52 -47.80 10.40
CA VAL A 110 -23.80 -48.48 10.23
C VAL A 110 -24.23 -48.39 8.75
N VAL A 111 -24.52 -49.54 8.17
CA VAL A 111 -25.02 -49.61 6.79
C VAL A 111 -26.42 -50.22 6.82
N THR A 112 -27.38 -49.52 6.18
CA THR A 112 -28.74 -49.99 5.94
C THR A 112 -28.94 -50.15 4.43
N ALA A 113 -29.24 -51.34 3.97
CA ALA A 113 -29.54 -51.64 2.59
C ALA A 113 -31.05 -51.88 2.41
N ILE A 114 -31.66 -51.22 1.43
CA ILE A 114 -33.08 -51.30 1.13
C ILE A 114 -33.22 -51.82 -0.29
N ASP A 115 -34.01 -52.89 -0.48
CA ASP A 115 -34.29 -53.47 -1.79
C ASP A 115 -35.50 -52.83 -2.48
N LYS A 116 -35.80 -53.30 -3.67
CA LYS A 116 -36.93 -52.80 -4.50
C LYS A 116 -38.31 -53.09 -3.90
N LEU A 117 -38.44 -54.04 -2.95
CA LEU A 117 -39.64 -54.28 -2.16
C LEU A 117 -39.67 -53.52 -0.83
N ASN A 118 -38.75 -52.58 -0.61
CA ASN A 118 -38.57 -51.81 0.60
C ASN A 118 -38.26 -52.67 1.86
N ARG A 119 -37.73 -53.86 1.69
CA ARG A 119 -37.20 -54.65 2.81
C ARG A 119 -35.83 -54.17 3.16
N GLU A 120 -35.54 -54.12 4.46
CA GLU A 120 -34.33 -53.54 4.97
C GLU A 120 -33.44 -54.61 5.61
N ALA A 121 -32.13 -54.47 5.39
CA ALA A 121 -31.13 -55.15 6.16
C ALA A 121 -30.17 -54.12 6.75
N LYS A 122 -29.79 -54.30 8.00
CA LYS A 122 -28.86 -53.42 8.71
C LYS A 122 -27.67 -54.22 9.20
N ALA A 123 -26.47 -53.70 9.05
CA ALA A 123 -25.26 -54.26 9.61
C ALA A 123 -24.42 -53.12 10.21
N THR A 124 -23.72 -53.47 11.27
CA THR A 124 -22.89 -52.52 12.04
C THR A 124 -21.46 -53.04 12.08
N LEU A 125 -20.50 -52.18 11.80
CA LEU A 125 -19.07 -52.41 12.02
C LEU A 125 -18.66 -51.60 13.25
N GLU A 126 -18.20 -52.25 14.30
CA GLU A 126 -17.70 -51.55 15.46
C GLU A 126 -16.38 -50.85 15.16
N LEU A 127 -16.26 -49.62 15.64
CA LEU A 127 -15.08 -48.80 15.49
C LEU A 127 -14.44 -48.56 16.86
N GLY A 128 -13.20 -49.00 17.03
CA GLY A 128 -12.35 -48.62 18.16
C GLY A 128 -11.44 -47.49 17.69
N VAL A 129 -11.79 -46.25 18.02
CA VAL A 129 -10.95 -45.10 17.67
C VAL A 129 -10.10 -44.73 18.88
N THR A 130 -8.78 -44.82 18.74
CA THR A 130 -7.84 -44.28 19.70
C THR A 130 -7.60 -42.81 19.38
N GLY A 131 -7.95 -41.95 20.33
CA GLY A 131 -7.79 -40.51 20.16
C GLY A 131 -6.35 -40.07 20.00
N ILE A 132 -6.19 -38.89 19.42
CA ILE A 132 -4.88 -38.24 19.31
C ILE A 132 -4.41 -37.88 20.73
N LYS A 133 -3.23 -38.36 21.11
CA LYS A 133 -2.59 -37.88 22.32
C LYS A 133 -2.36 -36.38 22.23
N GLU A 134 -2.53 -35.67 23.35
CA GLU A 134 -2.23 -34.25 23.39
C GLU A 134 -0.81 -34.00 22.90
N GLY A 135 -0.68 -33.15 21.86
CA GLY A 135 0.62 -32.75 21.36
C GLY A 135 1.41 -31.90 22.36
N PRO A 136 2.62 -31.46 21.98
CA PRO A 136 3.44 -30.64 22.86
C PRO A 136 2.73 -29.34 23.25
N SER A 137 2.95 -28.85 24.44
CA SER A 137 2.56 -27.54 24.91
C SER A 137 3.80 -26.67 25.09
N ILE A 138 3.69 -25.39 24.75
CA ILE A 138 4.76 -24.40 24.92
C ILE A 138 4.17 -23.20 25.65
N VAL A 139 4.76 -22.84 26.77
CA VAL A 139 4.34 -21.71 27.62
C VAL A 139 5.52 -20.77 27.81
N PHE A 140 5.38 -19.52 27.39
CA PHE A 140 6.32 -18.46 27.72
C PHE A 140 5.89 -17.72 28.98
N ASP A 141 6.85 -17.40 29.85
CA ASP A 141 6.64 -16.58 31.01
C ASP A 141 7.81 -15.56 31.19
N PRO A 142 7.60 -14.32 30.81
CA PRO A 142 6.36 -13.68 30.31
C PRO A 142 6.03 -14.03 28.84
N GLU A 143 4.75 -13.87 28.46
CA GLU A 143 4.29 -14.06 27.07
C GLU A 143 4.84 -13.00 26.09
N SER A 144 5.37 -11.90 26.60
CA SER A 144 6.01 -10.85 25.82
C SER A 144 7.13 -10.18 26.61
N ILE A 145 8.16 -9.74 25.88
CA ILE A 145 9.27 -8.95 26.43
C ILE A 145 9.22 -7.55 25.82
N THR A 146 9.41 -6.54 26.66
CA THR A 146 9.62 -5.15 26.21
C THR A 146 10.98 -4.67 26.71
N TYR A 147 11.81 -4.22 25.81
CA TYR A 147 13.07 -3.55 26.11
C TYR A 147 13.05 -2.15 25.51
N ASP A 148 13.31 -1.16 26.36
CA ASP A 148 13.39 0.24 25.95
C ASP A 148 14.87 0.65 25.96
N GLU A 149 15.42 0.85 24.77
CA GLU A 149 16.83 1.25 24.60
C GLU A 149 17.17 2.58 25.28
N LEU A 150 16.18 3.50 25.37
CA LEU A 150 16.38 4.78 26.03
C LEU A 150 16.51 4.67 27.54
N VAL A 151 15.73 3.76 28.13
CA VAL A 151 15.82 3.45 29.57
C VAL A 151 17.08 2.67 29.88
N GLY A 152 17.48 1.79 28.98
CA GLY A 152 18.63 0.93 29.14
C GLY A 152 18.40 -0.16 30.21
N GLY A 153 19.49 -0.71 30.71
CA GLY A 153 19.48 -1.81 31.66
C GLY A 153 19.70 -3.18 31.02
N ASP A 154 19.57 -4.22 31.82
CA ASP A 154 19.73 -5.59 31.32
C ASP A 154 18.52 -6.01 30.47
N MET A 155 18.80 -6.69 29.36
CA MET A 155 17.77 -7.30 28.54
C MET A 155 17.00 -8.32 29.38
N PRO A 156 15.65 -8.32 29.38
CA PRO A 156 14.88 -9.33 30.08
C PRO A 156 15.22 -10.74 29.58
N LYS A 157 15.21 -11.73 30.51
CA LYS A 157 15.42 -13.11 30.14
C LYS A 157 14.24 -13.64 29.31
N THR A 158 14.57 -14.53 28.37
CA THR A 158 13.59 -15.36 27.68
C THR A 158 13.42 -16.64 28.45
N HIS A 159 12.23 -16.84 28.98
CA HIS A 159 11.89 -18.07 29.72
C HIS A 159 10.69 -18.74 29.05
N PHE A 160 10.80 -20.04 28.80
CA PHE A 160 9.67 -20.86 28.37
C PHE A 160 9.83 -22.31 28.85
N THR A 161 8.68 -22.97 28.99
CA THR A 161 8.60 -24.39 29.28
C THR A 161 7.88 -25.11 28.14
N VAL A 162 8.45 -26.23 27.72
CA VAL A 162 7.84 -27.15 26.77
C VAL A 162 7.50 -28.43 27.49
N THR A 163 6.25 -28.88 27.34
CA THR A 163 5.82 -30.17 27.92
C THR A 163 5.18 -31.03 26.84
N SER A 164 5.32 -32.36 26.97
CA SER A 164 4.64 -33.36 26.14
C SER A 164 4.33 -34.61 26.92
N VAL A 165 3.06 -35.00 26.98
CA VAL A 165 2.65 -36.27 27.60
C VAL A 165 3.24 -37.48 26.87
N ALA A 166 3.40 -37.36 25.56
CA ALA A 166 3.97 -38.41 24.72
C ALA A 166 5.49 -38.52 24.81
N GLY A 167 6.16 -37.46 25.26
CA GLY A 167 7.60 -37.27 25.25
C GLY A 167 8.04 -36.38 24.08
N LEU A 168 9.06 -35.59 24.33
CA LEU A 168 9.65 -34.67 23.35
C LEU A 168 10.61 -35.43 22.42
N GLN A 169 10.60 -35.11 21.15
CA GLN A 169 11.56 -35.57 20.17
C GLN A 169 12.54 -34.46 19.81
N LYS A 170 12.04 -33.23 19.59
CA LYS A 170 12.86 -32.12 19.08
C LYS A 170 12.31 -30.76 19.46
N ILE A 171 13.20 -29.81 19.75
CA ILE A 171 12.89 -28.38 19.88
C ILE A 171 13.76 -27.58 18.93
N GLU A 172 13.14 -26.67 18.19
CA GLU A 172 13.78 -25.72 17.29
C GLU A 172 13.40 -24.30 17.71
N MET A 173 14.39 -23.41 17.78
CA MET A 173 14.20 -22.02 18.21
C MET A 173 14.60 -21.06 17.10
N TYR A 174 13.91 -19.92 17.03
CA TYR A 174 14.15 -18.91 15.99
C TYR A 174 13.97 -17.51 16.54
N LEU A 175 14.85 -16.59 16.13
CA LEU A 175 14.61 -15.16 16.19
C LEU A 175 13.73 -14.75 15.00
N VAL A 176 12.68 -13.99 15.26
CA VAL A 176 11.75 -13.50 14.24
C VAL A 176 11.92 -12.01 14.12
N SER A 177 12.16 -11.52 12.89
CA SER A 177 12.31 -10.11 12.56
C SER A 177 11.38 -9.72 11.40
N GLU A 178 11.35 -8.45 11.04
CA GLU A 178 10.59 -7.95 9.86
C GLU A 178 11.09 -8.56 8.54
N SER A 179 12.36 -8.92 8.46
CA SER A 179 12.98 -9.52 7.27
C SER A 179 12.81 -11.03 7.16
N GLY A 180 12.28 -11.68 8.20
CA GLY A 180 12.08 -13.12 8.25
C GLY A 180 12.44 -13.74 9.60
N GLN A 181 12.85 -15.01 9.58
CA GLN A 181 13.28 -15.72 10.78
C GLN A 181 14.67 -16.30 10.61
N MET A 182 15.45 -16.30 11.68
CA MET A 182 16.79 -16.89 11.76
C MET A 182 16.80 -17.92 12.87
N GLN A 183 17.39 -19.10 12.61
CA GLN A 183 17.52 -20.13 13.61
C GLN A 183 18.41 -19.64 14.77
N TYR A 184 17.93 -19.83 16.00
CA TYR A 184 18.65 -19.56 17.24
C TYR A 184 19.24 -20.86 17.79
N GLY A 185 20.54 -20.95 17.86
CA GLY A 185 21.24 -22.16 18.31
C GLY A 185 21.07 -23.37 17.38
N PHE A 186 21.40 -24.54 17.89
CA PHE A 186 21.14 -25.82 17.20
C PHE A 186 19.82 -26.41 17.71
N PRO A 187 19.12 -27.21 16.87
CA PRO A 187 17.99 -27.99 17.33
C PRO A 187 18.39 -28.89 18.51
N ILE A 188 17.54 -28.95 19.50
CA ILE A 188 17.70 -29.83 20.67
C ILE A 188 16.95 -31.12 20.37
N GLU A 189 17.63 -32.23 20.33
CA GLU A 189 17.07 -33.58 20.12
C GLU A 189 17.07 -34.35 21.43
N PHE A 190 16.02 -35.14 21.66
CA PHE A 190 15.80 -35.91 22.90
C PHE A 190 15.84 -37.40 22.60
N ASP A 191 16.84 -38.11 23.15
CA ASP A 191 17.01 -39.56 22.94
C ASP A 191 16.07 -40.41 23.82
N ASN A 192 15.58 -39.86 24.95
CA ASN A 192 14.85 -40.58 25.98
C ASN A 192 13.39 -40.17 26.16
N ALA A 193 12.80 -39.50 25.14
CA ALA A 193 11.41 -39.03 25.18
C ALA A 193 11.09 -38.26 26.49
N GLU A 194 11.93 -37.31 26.84
CA GLU A 194 11.75 -36.44 28.00
C GLU A 194 10.40 -35.69 27.90
N THR A 195 9.72 -35.54 29.02
CA THR A 195 8.37 -34.95 29.04
C THR A 195 8.36 -33.45 29.31
N GLU A 196 9.50 -32.86 29.67
CA GLU A 196 9.63 -31.44 29.98
C GLU A 196 11.00 -30.91 29.57
N TYR A 197 11.00 -29.68 29.05
CA TYR A 197 12.21 -28.90 28.79
C TYR A 197 11.98 -27.44 29.18
N VAL A 198 12.93 -26.88 29.96
CA VAL A 198 12.90 -25.48 30.40
C VAL A 198 14.08 -24.72 29.80
N PHE A 199 13.76 -23.57 29.24
CA PHE A 199 14.73 -22.60 28.72
C PHE A 199 14.68 -21.33 29.58
N ASP A 200 15.82 -20.83 30.04
CA ASP A 200 15.93 -19.59 30.84
C ASP A 200 17.24 -18.88 30.50
N GLU A 201 17.29 -18.18 29.40
CA GLU A 201 18.49 -17.48 28.95
C GLU A 201 18.23 -16.01 28.64
N GLN A 202 19.26 -15.20 28.80
CA GLN A 202 19.27 -13.81 28.37
C GLN A 202 19.64 -13.74 26.89
N ILE A 203 18.66 -13.44 26.04
CA ILE A 203 18.86 -13.28 24.60
C ILE A 203 19.07 -11.79 24.31
N MET A 204 20.11 -11.49 23.52
CA MET A 204 20.38 -10.12 23.06
C MET A 204 19.52 -9.81 21.84
N TYR A 205 18.33 -9.28 22.08
CA TYR A 205 17.48 -8.76 21.00
C TYR A 205 18.02 -7.45 20.46
N MET A 206 17.74 -7.18 19.19
CA MET A 206 18.17 -5.96 18.48
C MET A 206 16.98 -5.24 17.86
N GLU A 207 17.22 -4.01 17.42
CA GLU A 207 16.24 -3.27 16.62
C GLU A 207 15.82 -4.09 15.41
N GLY A 208 14.50 -4.27 15.23
CA GLY A 208 13.93 -5.08 14.15
C GLY A 208 13.52 -6.49 14.56
N ASP A 209 13.95 -6.99 15.73
CA ASP A 209 13.43 -8.25 16.29
C ASP A 209 11.99 -8.05 16.76
N LYS A 210 11.12 -9.01 16.43
CA LYS A 210 9.68 -8.98 16.70
C LYS A 210 9.20 -10.12 17.58
N GLY A 211 10.02 -11.17 17.71
CA GLY A 211 9.64 -12.32 18.51
C GLY A 211 10.71 -13.38 18.63
N PHE A 212 10.46 -14.28 19.58
CA PHE A 212 11.20 -15.53 19.75
C PHE A 212 10.23 -16.68 19.53
N LYS A 213 10.48 -17.49 18.51
CA LYS A 213 9.62 -18.59 18.10
C LYS A 213 10.22 -19.92 18.51
N VAL A 214 9.40 -20.74 19.14
CA VAL A 214 9.72 -22.11 19.53
C VAL A 214 8.82 -23.07 18.77
N LYS A 215 9.41 -24.11 18.22
CA LYS A 215 8.73 -25.22 17.58
C LYS A 215 9.13 -26.49 18.32
N ALA A 216 8.17 -27.16 18.91
CA ALA A 216 8.36 -28.44 19.59
C ALA A 216 7.71 -29.57 18.76
N THR A 217 8.39 -30.72 18.70
CA THR A 217 7.90 -31.93 18.05
C THR A 217 7.97 -33.05 19.08
N ASP A 218 6.90 -33.82 19.25
CA ASP A 218 6.88 -34.97 20.10
C ASP A 218 7.31 -36.28 19.40
N VAL A 219 7.36 -37.37 20.12
CA VAL A 219 7.76 -38.68 19.57
C VAL A 219 6.79 -39.24 18.53
N TYR A 220 5.55 -38.74 18.49
CA TYR A 220 4.55 -39.08 17.45
C TYR A 220 4.59 -38.13 16.24
N GLY A 221 5.50 -37.16 16.21
CA GLY A 221 5.63 -36.19 15.15
C GLY A 221 4.60 -35.05 15.22
N GLN A 222 3.83 -34.92 16.30
CA GLN A 222 2.93 -33.79 16.51
C GLN A 222 3.74 -32.53 16.77
N VAL A 223 3.33 -31.41 16.21
CA VAL A 223 4.07 -30.16 16.24
C VAL A 223 3.26 -29.06 16.90
N LYS A 224 3.88 -28.35 17.86
CA LYS A 224 3.39 -27.08 18.39
C LYS A 224 4.37 -25.97 18.06
N ILE A 225 3.83 -24.83 17.67
CA ILE A 225 4.62 -23.61 17.41
C ILE A 225 4.00 -22.47 18.21
N VAL A 226 4.83 -21.78 19.01
CA VAL A 226 4.44 -20.56 19.73
C VAL A 226 5.52 -19.51 19.52
N THR A 227 5.10 -18.27 19.39
CA THR A 227 6.01 -17.12 19.27
C THR A 227 5.72 -16.16 20.41
N MET A 228 6.73 -15.88 21.22
CA MET A 228 6.72 -14.80 22.19
C MET A 228 6.94 -13.48 21.46
N THR A 229 6.19 -12.45 21.83
CA THR A 229 6.38 -11.11 21.25
C THR A 229 7.57 -10.41 21.89
N VAL A 230 8.41 -9.81 21.06
CA VAL A 230 9.51 -8.94 21.49
C VAL A 230 9.23 -7.52 21.02
N ASN A 231 9.11 -6.60 21.95
CA ASN A 231 8.94 -5.16 21.72
C ASN A 231 10.28 -4.46 22.00
N TYR A 232 11.12 -4.36 20.97
CA TYR A 232 12.34 -3.57 21.08
C TYR A 232 12.01 -2.11 20.72
N LEU A 233 11.98 -1.24 21.72
CA LEU A 233 11.65 0.16 21.59
C LEU A 233 12.94 0.96 21.34
N THR A 234 13.07 1.47 20.14
CA THR A 234 14.13 2.40 19.78
C THR A 234 13.59 3.83 19.82
N PRO A 235 14.32 4.78 20.35
CA PRO A 235 13.95 6.19 20.25
C PRO A 235 13.82 6.62 18.79
N ALA A 236 12.85 7.47 18.52
CA ALA A 236 12.64 8.03 17.18
C ALA A 236 13.91 8.77 16.68
N PRO A 237 14.13 8.81 15.36
CA PRO A 237 15.14 9.71 14.78
C PRO A 237 14.94 11.16 15.23
N PRO A 238 15.96 12.02 15.12
CA PRO A 238 15.81 13.44 15.43
C PRO A 238 14.63 14.07 14.68
N THR A 239 14.04 15.10 15.22
CA THR A 239 13.06 15.92 14.49
C THR A 239 13.69 17.25 14.11
N ILE A 240 13.28 17.79 12.94
CA ILE A 240 13.71 19.10 12.44
C ILE A 240 12.46 19.95 12.22
N THR A 241 12.42 21.10 12.85
CA THR A 241 11.39 22.13 12.64
C THR A 241 12.04 23.35 12.02
N LEU A 242 11.65 23.69 10.80
CA LEU A 242 12.11 24.88 10.12
C LEU A 242 11.25 26.08 10.55
N LYS A 243 11.87 27.24 10.70
CA LYS A 243 11.15 28.49 10.97
C LYS A 243 10.32 28.93 9.75
N GLU A 244 10.84 28.67 8.56
CA GLU A 244 10.24 29.02 7.27
C GLU A 244 10.41 27.84 6.31
N ASP A 245 9.50 27.65 5.37
CA ASP A 245 9.55 26.59 4.34
C ASP A 245 10.22 27.08 3.02
N THR A 246 10.42 28.40 2.92
CA THR A 246 10.97 29.05 1.73
C THR A 246 11.96 30.16 2.14
N VAL A 247 13.13 30.15 1.55
CA VAL A 247 14.13 31.21 1.69
C VAL A 247 14.21 32.05 0.42
N PHE A 248 14.20 33.37 0.59
CA PHE A 248 14.38 34.35 -0.49
C PHE A 248 15.75 35.00 -0.36
N ALA A 249 16.48 35.05 -1.47
CA ALA A 249 17.80 35.66 -1.50
C ALA A 249 18.08 36.36 -2.84
N ASP A 250 18.97 37.34 -2.82
CA ASP A 250 19.62 37.81 -4.03
C ASP A 250 20.75 36.83 -4.43
N LYS A 251 21.31 37.02 -5.63
CA LYS A 251 22.42 36.19 -6.10
C LYS A 251 23.62 36.31 -5.17
N ASP A 252 24.21 35.17 -4.82
CA ASP A 252 25.41 35.07 -3.96
C ASP A 252 25.23 35.73 -2.58
N GLU A 253 23.98 35.78 -2.11
CA GLU A 253 23.64 36.26 -0.78
C GLU A 253 23.74 35.14 0.26
N THR A 254 24.33 35.47 1.42
CA THR A 254 24.35 34.59 2.58
C THR A 254 23.11 34.79 3.45
N LYS A 255 22.35 33.72 3.70
CA LYS A 255 21.18 33.75 4.59
C LYS A 255 21.39 32.87 5.81
N ALA A 256 20.96 33.38 6.94
CA ALA A 256 20.93 32.64 8.19
C ALA A 256 19.69 31.73 8.20
N ILE A 257 19.90 30.42 8.14
CA ILE A 257 18.85 29.40 8.17
C ILE A 257 18.64 28.97 9.61
N THR A 258 17.51 29.35 10.19
CA THR A 258 17.15 29.03 11.56
C THR A 258 16.28 27.78 11.62
N LEU A 259 16.68 26.81 12.43
CA LEU A 259 16.00 25.54 12.62
C LEU A 259 16.05 25.13 14.09
N ARG A 260 15.03 24.38 14.52
CA ARG A 260 14.99 23.71 15.81
C ARG A 260 15.08 22.21 15.59
N MET A 261 15.91 21.56 16.39
CA MET A 261 16.07 20.11 16.35
C MET A 261 15.82 19.54 17.74
N GLU A 262 15.23 18.35 17.78
CA GLU A 262 14.99 17.60 19.01
C GLU A 262 15.32 16.13 18.80
N SER A 263 15.94 15.50 19.78
CA SER A 263 16.28 14.08 19.78
C SER A 263 16.23 13.54 21.19
N GLN A 264 15.66 12.36 21.40
CA GLN A 264 15.65 11.69 22.70
C GLN A 264 17.06 11.23 23.13
N ARG A 265 17.96 10.99 22.16
CA ARG A 265 19.34 10.53 22.41
C ARG A 265 20.38 11.64 22.45
N GLY A 266 20.01 12.81 21.98
CA GLY A 266 20.91 13.94 21.77
C GLY A 266 21.34 14.08 20.31
N ILE A 267 21.51 15.34 19.90
CA ILE A 267 21.87 15.71 18.54
C ILE A 267 23.40 15.76 18.44
N ARG A 268 23.98 15.02 17.49
CA ARG A 268 25.42 15.02 17.22
C ARG A 268 25.81 16.12 16.25
N ASN A 269 25.11 16.23 15.14
CA ASN A 269 25.36 17.27 14.15
C ASN A 269 24.15 17.59 13.28
N VAL A 270 24.28 18.71 12.58
CA VAL A 270 23.39 19.09 11.48
C VAL A 270 24.22 19.49 10.28
N LYS A 271 23.75 19.12 9.09
CA LYS A 271 24.33 19.49 7.80
C LYS A 271 23.26 20.12 6.93
N ILE A 272 23.62 21.17 6.22
CA ILE A 272 22.77 21.82 5.22
C ILE A 272 23.45 21.67 3.86
N TYR A 273 22.72 21.10 2.91
CA TYR A 273 23.13 20.97 1.54
C TYR A 273 22.31 21.90 0.66
N ARG A 274 22.94 22.55 -0.30
CA ARG A 274 22.24 23.16 -1.43
C ARG A 274 21.97 22.09 -2.49
N ILE A 275 20.79 22.11 -3.06
CA ILE A 275 20.46 21.29 -4.23
C ILE A 275 20.64 22.16 -5.46
N GLU A 276 21.65 21.86 -6.25
CA GLU A 276 22.05 22.55 -7.48
C GLU A 276 22.09 21.54 -8.62
N ASP A 277 21.27 21.71 -9.64
CA ASP A 277 21.12 20.76 -10.77
C ASP A 277 20.94 19.30 -10.32
N SER A 278 20.12 19.10 -9.28
CA SER A 278 19.85 17.80 -8.63
C SER A 278 21.06 17.20 -7.88
N GLN A 279 22.14 17.94 -7.69
CA GLN A 279 23.31 17.51 -6.92
C GLN A 279 23.29 18.14 -5.52
N GLU A 280 23.71 17.38 -4.52
CA GLU A 280 23.86 17.85 -3.15
C GLU A 280 25.23 18.49 -2.96
N VAL A 281 25.27 19.77 -2.64
CA VAL A 281 26.49 20.52 -2.33
C VAL A 281 26.46 20.93 -0.85
N LEU A 282 27.39 20.42 -0.05
CA LEU A 282 27.47 20.78 1.37
C LEU A 282 27.71 22.30 1.51
N ALA A 283 26.80 22.96 2.20
CA ALA A 283 26.81 24.42 2.38
C ALA A 283 27.16 24.86 3.80
N ALA A 284 26.68 24.13 4.81
CA ALA A 284 26.96 24.39 6.20
C ALA A 284 26.94 23.10 7.02
N THR A 285 27.71 23.08 8.11
CA THR A 285 27.71 22.01 9.10
C THR A 285 27.92 22.55 10.49
N LYS A 286 27.33 21.90 11.49
CA LYS A 286 27.53 22.20 12.91
C LYS A 286 27.53 20.91 13.71
N ASP A 287 28.62 20.69 14.45
CA ASP A 287 28.73 19.59 15.41
C ASP A 287 28.40 20.10 16.82
N PHE A 288 27.77 19.26 17.64
CA PHE A 288 27.36 19.56 19.01
C PHE A 288 28.10 18.63 19.96
N ALA A 289 29.12 19.16 20.62
CA ALA A 289 29.96 18.41 21.57
C ALA A 289 29.17 17.89 22.78
N ASP A 290 28.17 18.65 23.25
CA ASP A 290 27.36 18.30 24.43
C ASP A 290 26.11 17.46 24.08
N SER A 291 25.94 17.11 22.82
CA SER A 291 24.80 16.29 22.32
C SER A 291 23.46 16.72 22.92
N PRO A 292 23.00 17.97 22.73
CA PRO A 292 21.79 18.46 23.37
C PRO A 292 20.55 17.70 22.90
N LEU A 293 19.59 17.51 23.82
CA LEU A 293 18.28 16.87 23.49
C LEU A 293 17.39 17.81 22.66
N SER A 294 17.58 19.13 22.79
CA SER A 294 16.87 20.13 21.99
C SER A 294 17.80 21.33 21.78
N VAL A 295 17.84 21.82 20.55
CA VAL A 295 18.64 22.99 20.19
C VAL A 295 17.97 23.79 19.08
N THR A 296 18.05 25.12 19.18
CA THR A 296 17.72 26.01 18.07
C THR A 296 19.04 26.63 17.58
N GLU A 297 19.30 26.43 16.28
CA GLU A 297 20.54 26.88 15.67
C GLU A 297 20.25 27.71 14.42
N SER A 298 21.16 28.60 14.09
CA SER A 298 21.10 29.41 12.89
C SER A 298 22.42 29.28 12.14
N LEU A 299 22.36 28.74 10.92
CA LEU A 299 23.53 28.49 10.10
C LEU A 299 23.52 29.38 8.86
N ASP A 300 24.65 30.01 8.61
CA ASP A 300 24.84 30.84 7.44
C ASP A 300 25.06 29.99 6.19
N VAL A 301 24.21 30.20 5.18
CA VAL A 301 24.25 29.48 3.91
C VAL A 301 24.34 30.46 2.75
N LEU A 302 25.41 30.35 1.97
CA LEU A 302 25.55 31.10 0.71
C LEU A 302 24.63 30.51 -0.34
N LEU A 303 23.75 31.33 -0.94
CA LEU A 303 22.77 30.92 -1.95
C LEU A 303 23.19 31.42 -3.32
N THR A 304 23.26 30.50 -4.28
CA THR A 304 23.65 30.76 -5.68
C THR A 304 22.45 30.75 -6.62
N ASN A 305 22.61 31.24 -7.84
CA ASN A 305 21.57 31.18 -8.87
C ASN A 305 21.15 29.74 -9.26
N ALA A 306 21.98 28.75 -8.94
CA ALA A 306 21.71 27.33 -9.19
C ALA A 306 20.97 26.66 -8.02
N THR A 307 20.88 27.30 -6.85
CA THR A 307 20.25 26.71 -5.68
C THR A 307 18.72 26.67 -5.85
N SER A 308 18.15 25.47 -5.90
CA SER A 308 16.71 25.25 -5.98
C SER A 308 16.07 24.94 -4.61
N LYS A 309 16.80 24.26 -3.76
CA LYS A 309 16.36 23.82 -2.42
C LYS A 309 17.53 23.77 -1.46
N LEU A 310 17.21 23.79 -0.17
CA LEU A 310 18.11 23.36 0.90
C LEU A 310 17.59 22.03 1.44
N LYS A 311 18.50 21.07 1.59
CA LYS A 311 18.26 19.80 2.30
C LYS A 311 19.01 19.89 3.62
N ILE A 312 18.29 19.74 4.72
CA ILE A 312 18.80 19.78 6.09
C ILE A 312 18.78 18.36 6.64
N VAL A 313 19.91 17.90 7.16
CA VAL A 313 20.06 16.56 7.75
C VAL A 313 20.51 16.70 9.19
N ALA A 314 19.71 16.28 10.15
CA ALA A 314 20.09 16.15 11.55
C ALA A 314 20.47 14.72 11.87
N THR A 315 21.55 14.52 12.63
CA THR A 315 22.05 13.21 13.04
C THR A 315 22.16 13.16 14.55
N ASP A 316 21.64 12.10 15.17
CA ASP A 316 21.79 11.85 16.60
C ASP A 316 23.11 11.13 16.95
N VAL A 317 23.34 10.86 18.24
CA VAL A 317 24.58 10.23 18.73
C VAL A 317 24.75 8.78 18.30
N VAL A 318 23.70 8.10 17.83
CA VAL A 318 23.73 6.70 17.34
C VAL A 318 23.53 6.60 15.82
N ASP A 319 23.81 7.68 15.10
CA ASP A 319 23.75 7.75 13.64
C ASP A 319 22.36 7.68 13.01
N LYS A 320 21.27 7.80 13.79
CA LYS A 320 19.94 7.97 13.21
C LYS A 320 19.80 9.38 12.64
N THR A 321 19.22 9.48 11.47
CA THR A 321 19.09 10.74 10.74
C THR A 321 17.65 11.07 10.44
N SER A 322 17.35 12.35 10.32
CA SER A 322 16.15 12.85 9.66
C SER A 322 16.47 14.00 8.73
N GLU A 323 15.59 14.24 7.80
CA GLU A 323 15.74 15.21 6.73
C GLU A 323 14.57 16.19 6.72
N ALA A 324 14.86 17.45 6.43
CA ALA A 324 13.89 18.47 6.09
C ALA A 324 14.33 19.22 4.84
N THR A 325 13.38 19.75 4.10
CA THR A 325 13.68 20.52 2.88
C THR A 325 13.05 21.91 2.96
N MET A 326 13.75 22.90 2.41
CA MET A 326 13.31 24.27 2.27
C MET A 326 13.46 24.71 0.81
N THR A 327 12.45 25.32 0.24
CA THR A 327 12.53 25.88 -1.13
C THR A 327 13.44 27.10 -1.14
N ALA A 328 14.34 27.22 -2.10
CA ALA A 328 15.17 28.40 -2.30
C ALA A 328 14.73 29.17 -3.55
N ILE A 329 14.41 30.45 -3.37
CA ILE A 329 14.06 31.39 -4.43
C ILE A 329 15.16 32.43 -4.50
N VAL A 330 16.12 32.15 -5.38
CA VAL A 330 17.32 32.98 -5.49
C VAL A 330 17.29 33.83 -6.74
N ASN A 331 17.48 35.13 -6.57
CA ASN A 331 17.53 36.11 -7.66
C ASN A 331 16.29 36.07 -8.59
N MET A 332 15.12 35.84 -7.99
CA MET A 332 13.84 35.77 -8.73
C MET A 332 12.74 36.57 -8.02
N ASP A 333 11.86 37.16 -8.83
CA ASP A 333 10.52 37.53 -8.39
C ASP A 333 9.64 36.26 -8.46
N PHE A 334 8.89 36.00 -7.39
CA PHE A 334 8.13 34.75 -7.23
C PHE A 334 6.77 34.97 -6.61
N VAL A 335 5.76 34.29 -7.12
CA VAL A 335 4.47 34.10 -6.46
C VAL A 335 4.05 32.65 -6.57
N ALA A 336 3.70 32.05 -5.43
CA ALA A 336 3.30 30.65 -5.36
C ALA A 336 1.88 30.41 -5.89
N ASN A 337 0.96 31.31 -5.56
CA ASN A 337 -0.46 31.16 -5.86
C ASN A 337 -1.06 32.52 -6.25
N LEU A 338 -1.16 32.80 -7.55
CA LEU A 338 -1.83 33.98 -8.07
C LEU A 338 -3.15 33.58 -8.71
N SER A 339 -4.27 34.08 -8.19
CA SER A 339 -5.58 33.89 -8.78
C SER A 339 -5.81 34.88 -9.93
N VAL A 340 -6.17 34.36 -11.10
CA VAL A 340 -6.37 35.15 -12.32
C VAL A 340 -7.76 34.86 -12.87
N GLY A 341 -8.57 35.89 -13.02
CA GLY A 341 -9.91 35.81 -13.62
C GLY A 341 -9.89 35.79 -15.14
N SER A 342 -10.88 35.17 -15.74
CA SER A 342 -11.12 35.27 -17.20
C SER A 342 -11.66 36.66 -17.57
N GLN A 343 -11.87 36.90 -18.87
CA GLN A 343 -12.47 38.14 -19.40
C GLN A 343 -13.79 38.52 -18.71
N ILE A 344 -14.53 37.57 -18.14
CA ILE A 344 -15.76 37.84 -17.39
C ILE A 344 -15.49 38.56 -16.06
N LEU A 345 -14.27 38.42 -15.53
CA LEU A 345 -13.79 39.07 -14.31
C LEU A 345 -12.83 40.25 -14.63
N ALA A 346 -12.86 40.76 -15.87
CA ALA A 346 -11.93 41.77 -16.34
C ALA A 346 -11.90 43.05 -15.48
N ASN A 347 -13.02 43.37 -14.80
CA ASN A 347 -13.12 44.49 -13.88
C ASN A 347 -13.47 44.09 -12.46
N GLY A 348 -13.26 42.83 -12.13
CA GLY A 348 -13.53 42.24 -10.81
C GLY A 348 -14.94 41.72 -10.63
N ASN A 349 -15.16 41.11 -9.47
CA ASN A 349 -16.45 40.57 -9.03
C ASN A 349 -16.55 40.66 -7.50
N ALA A 350 -17.71 41.02 -6.98
CA ALA A 350 -17.92 41.19 -5.55
C ALA A 350 -17.64 39.92 -4.72
N ASN A 351 -17.84 38.73 -5.33
CA ASN A 351 -17.58 37.45 -4.69
C ASN A 351 -16.10 37.03 -4.74
N TYR A 352 -15.30 37.69 -5.58
CA TYR A 352 -13.88 37.40 -5.79
C TYR A 352 -13.11 38.72 -5.79
N PRO A 353 -13.01 39.40 -4.63
CA PRO A 353 -12.27 40.63 -4.52
C PRO A 353 -10.81 40.39 -4.88
N ASP A 354 -10.18 41.35 -5.51
CA ASP A 354 -8.76 41.31 -5.93
C ASP A 354 -8.41 40.27 -7.00
N VAL A 355 -9.40 39.60 -7.62
CA VAL A 355 -9.20 38.70 -8.74
C VAL A 355 -9.63 39.39 -10.04
N TYR A 356 -8.67 39.69 -10.89
CA TYR A 356 -8.86 40.37 -12.16
C TYR A 356 -8.25 39.58 -13.31
N ALA A 357 -8.52 40.02 -14.56
CA ALA A 357 -8.09 39.28 -15.74
C ALA A 357 -6.71 39.65 -16.29
N LEU A 358 -6.14 40.78 -15.89
CA LEU A 358 -4.85 41.26 -16.37
C LEU A 358 -3.75 40.95 -15.34
N ILE A 359 -2.67 40.32 -15.79
CA ILE A 359 -1.52 39.94 -14.95
C ILE A 359 -0.40 40.96 -15.13
N SER A 360 0.12 41.48 -14.03
CA SER A 360 1.39 42.23 -13.97
C SER A 360 2.54 41.31 -13.61
N LEU A 361 3.57 41.28 -14.41
CA LEU A 361 4.79 40.52 -14.18
C LEU A 361 5.78 41.27 -13.25
N LYS A 362 5.61 42.59 -13.06
CA LYS A 362 6.39 43.37 -12.09
C LYS A 362 5.96 43.10 -10.66
N GLY A 363 4.63 43.20 -10.43
CA GLY A 363 4.08 43.07 -9.08
C GLY A 363 3.63 41.66 -8.76
N LEU A 364 3.64 40.74 -9.73
CA LEU A 364 3.10 39.37 -9.65
C LEU A 364 1.70 39.33 -9.02
N LYS A 365 0.82 40.20 -9.54
CA LYS A 365 -0.57 40.33 -9.12
C LYS A 365 -1.48 40.67 -10.31
N THR A 366 -2.79 40.63 -10.08
CA THR A 366 -3.77 40.94 -11.11
C THR A 366 -4.31 42.36 -10.97
N TYR A 367 -4.74 42.93 -12.10
CA TYR A 367 -5.34 44.23 -12.17
C TYR A 367 -6.60 44.24 -13.05
N SER A 368 -7.50 45.19 -12.78
CA SER A 368 -8.68 45.44 -13.59
C SER A 368 -8.34 46.15 -14.90
N VAL A 369 -9.26 46.08 -15.85
CA VAL A 369 -9.14 46.83 -17.09
C VAL A 369 -9.25 48.35 -16.82
N ASP A 370 -10.12 48.77 -15.90
CA ASP A 370 -10.24 50.18 -15.51
C ASP A 370 -8.89 50.76 -15.00
N TYR A 371 -8.17 49.99 -14.16
CA TYR A 371 -6.83 50.38 -13.71
C TYR A 371 -5.89 50.64 -14.91
N ALA A 372 -5.88 49.73 -15.89
CA ALA A 372 -4.98 49.83 -17.04
C ALA A 372 -5.36 50.98 -17.99
N LEU A 373 -6.61 51.42 -17.96
CA LEU A 373 -7.11 52.54 -18.79
C LEU A 373 -6.87 53.94 -18.16
N GLU A 374 -6.48 54.01 -16.88
CA GLU A 374 -6.27 55.27 -16.18
C GLU A 374 -5.04 56.05 -16.69
N SER A 375 -3.98 55.35 -17.15
CA SER A 375 -2.76 55.98 -17.66
C SER A 375 -1.91 54.99 -18.48
N SER A 376 -0.99 55.54 -19.28
CA SER A 376 0.02 54.76 -20.00
C SER A 376 0.97 53.99 -19.07
N ASP A 377 1.27 54.53 -17.88
CA ASP A 377 2.08 53.86 -16.87
C ASP A 377 1.37 52.60 -16.33
N ASN A 378 0.07 52.72 -16.01
CA ASN A 378 -0.75 51.61 -15.60
C ASN A 378 -0.91 50.58 -16.73
N ALA A 379 -1.10 51.01 -17.96
CA ALA A 379 -1.15 50.15 -19.12
C ALA A 379 0.16 49.37 -19.32
N SER A 380 1.32 50.03 -19.11
CA SER A 380 2.63 49.40 -19.19
C SER A 380 2.90 48.39 -18.02
N ASN A 381 2.10 48.45 -16.96
CA ASN A 381 2.23 47.55 -15.80
C ASN A 381 1.48 46.21 -15.93
N VAL A 382 0.75 45.99 -17.03
CA VAL A 382 0.07 44.73 -17.28
C VAL A 382 0.63 44.04 -18.53
N ASP A 383 0.86 42.74 -18.45
CA ASP A 383 1.65 41.99 -19.42
C ASP A 383 0.88 40.89 -20.12
N LEU A 384 -0.03 40.21 -19.39
CA LEU A 384 -0.79 39.06 -19.86
C LEU A 384 -2.27 39.20 -19.50
N LYS A 385 -3.12 38.49 -20.25
CA LYS A 385 -4.56 38.39 -19.97
C LYS A 385 -5.04 36.96 -20.14
N PHE A 386 -5.90 36.51 -19.21
CA PHE A 386 -6.47 35.15 -19.24
C PHE A 386 -7.86 35.18 -19.88
N TYR A 387 -8.09 34.29 -20.83
CA TYR A 387 -9.32 34.18 -21.60
C TYR A 387 -9.88 32.75 -21.59
N ALA A 388 -11.17 32.59 -21.31
CA ALA A 388 -11.89 31.33 -21.43
C ALA A 388 -12.88 31.40 -22.58
N TYR A 389 -12.84 30.43 -23.52
CA TYR A 389 -13.57 30.47 -24.78
C TYR A 389 -14.59 29.36 -24.94
N GLY A 390 -15.77 29.73 -25.44
CA GLY A 390 -16.80 28.82 -25.92
C GLY A 390 -17.53 28.07 -24.83
N GLY A 391 -18.47 27.22 -25.22
CA GLY A 391 -19.34 26.45 -24.32
C GLY A 391 -18.62 25.39 -23.48
N GLN A 392 -17.34 25.15 -23.76
CA GLN A 392 -16.47 24.24 -22.98
C GLN A 392 -15.50 24.99 -22.05
N GLY A 393 -15.46 26.32 -22.13
CA GLY A 393 -14.54 27.12 -21.32
C GLY A 393 -13.07 26.86 -21.61
N VAL A 394 -12.70 26.70 -22.89
CA VAL A 394 -11.32 26.42 -23.31
C VAL A 394 -10.38 27.54 -22.86
N LEU A 395 -9.34 27.16 -22.09
CA LEU A 395 -8.41 28.09 -21.46
C LEU A 395 -7.37 28.61 -22.46
N ARG A 396 -7.14 29.91 -22.44
CA ARG A 396 -6.19 30.60 -23.34
C ARG A 396 -5.44 31.67 -22.55
N MET A 397 -4.15 31.78 -22.78
CA MET A 397 -3.32 32.87 -22.28
C MET A 397 -2.90 33.77 -23.45
N TYR A 398 -3.08 35.06 -23.32
CA TYR A 398 -2.70 36.05 -24.32
C TYR A 398 -1.74 37.07 -23.71
N ALA A 399 -0.81 37.58 -24.51
CA ALA A 399 -0.19 38.87 -24.23
C ALA A 399 -1.26 39.97 -24.30
N ILE A 400 -0.99 41.16 -23.79
CA ILE A 400 -1.96 42.27 -23.88
C ILE A 400 -2.28 42.61 -25.32
N ASP A 401 -1.28 42.64 -26.24
CA ASP A 401 -1.47 42.81 -27.69
C ASP A 401 -1.99 41.53 -28.38
N GLY A 402 -2.14 40.43 -27.65
CA GLY A 402 -2.53 39.16 -28.24
C GLY A 402 -4.03 38.99 -28.45
N GLY A 403 -4.38 38.22 -29.48
CA GLY A 403 -5.73 38.11 -29.98
C GLY A 403 -5.98 39.12 -31.13
N ASN A 404 -7.19 39.09 -31.67
CA ASN A 404 -7.66 40.16 -32.60
C ASN A 404 -8.36 41.24 -31.77
N ASP A 405 -8.71 42.35 -32.44
CA ASP A 405 -9.44 43.47 -31.82
C ASP A 405 -10.70 43.02 -31.09
N THR A 406 -11.41 42.03 -31.64
CA THR A 406 -12.59 41.45 -31.02
C THR A 406 -12.25 40.81 -29.65
N LYS A 407 -11.12 40.11 -29.55
CA LYS A 407 -10.71 39.47 -28.27
C LYS A 407 -10.24 40.49 -27.25
N CYS A 408 -9.55 41.54 -27.66
CA CYS A 408 -9.20 42.65 -26.79
C CYS A 408 -10.43 43.39 -26.27
N SER A 409 -11.44 43.60 -27.14
CA SER A 409 -12.71 44.26 -26.77
C SER A 409 -13.60 43.46 -25.84
N GLU A 410 -13.38 42.15 -25.68
CA GLU A 410 -14.12 41.30 -24.70
C GLU A 410 -13.65 41.50 -23.25
N PHE A 411 -12.45 42.04 -23.02
CA PHE A 411 -11.97 42.43 -21.70
C PHE A 411 -12.45 43.86 -21.41
N LYS A 412 -13.62 43.96 -20.76
CA LYS A 412 -14.31 45.23 -20.56
C LYS A 412 -14.14 45.79 -19.17
N GLY A 413 -13.75 47.04 -19.09
CA GLY A 413 -13.89 47.91 -17.93
C GLY A 413 -15.19 48.76 -18.04
N LYS A 414 -15.35 49.71 -17.12
CA LYS A 414 -16.44 50.69 -17.13
C LYS A 414 -16.23 51.73 -18.23
N ASN A 415 -14.96 52.08 -18.48
CA ASN A 415 -14.57 53.23 -19.34
C ASN A 415 -13.97 52.81 -20.69
N GLY A 416 -13.99 51.51 -21.00
CA GLY A 416 -13.41 50.99 -22.24
C GLY A 416 -13.04 49.51 -22.11
N SER A 417 -12.14 49.08 -22.97
CA SER A 417 -11.64 47.70 -23.03
C SER A 417 -10.13 47.67 -23.19
N VAL A 418 -9.53 46.49 -23.18
CA VAL A 418 -8.10 46.32 -23.48
C VAL A 418 -7.74 46.85 -24.84
N ALA A 419 -8.68 46.89 -25.83
CA ALA A 419 -8.44 47.47 -27.14
C ALA A 419 -8.18 48.99 -27.11
N ASP A 420 -8.67 49.67 -26.07
CA ASP A 420 -8.58 51.12 -25.90
C ASP A 420 -7.35 51.55 -25.06
N MET A 421 -6.53 50.60 -24.60
CA MET A 421 -5.32 50.90 -23.80
C MET A 421 -4.27 51.62 -24.65
N GLU A 422 -3.66 52.66 -24.08
CA GLU A 422 -2.60 53.43 -24.72
C GLU A 422 -1.33 52.61 -25.00
N VAL A 423 -1.03 51.67 -24.10
CA VAL A 423 0.10 50.75 -24.22
C VAL A 423 -0.42 49.31 -24.15
N GLN A 424 -0.07 48.50 -25.14
CA GLN A 424 -0.35 47.06 -25.16
C GLN A 424 0.97 46.30 -25.18
N ASN A 425 1.40 45.81 -23.99
CA ASN A 425 2.65 45.09 -23.84
C ASN A 425 2.72 43.87 -24.79
N LYS A 426 3.78 43.83 -25.61
CA LYS A 426 4.09 42.76 -26.56
C LYS A 426 4.86 41.61 -25.87
N THR A 427 4.38 41.17 -24.72
CA THR A 427 4.92 39.99 -24.06
C THR A 427 4.75 38.77 -24.97
N ARG A 428 5.72 37.87 -25.00
CA ARG A 428 5.67 36.68 -25.87
C ARG A 428 5.66 35.41 -24.98
N LEU A 429 5.07 34.38 -25.52
CA LEU A 429 4.74 33.15 -24.83
C LEU A 429 5.26 31.92 -25.57
N LEU A 430 5.57 30.84 -24.83
CA LEU A 430 5.97 29.55 -25.37
C LEU A 430 5.49 28.46 -24.38
N ALA A 431 4.78 27.45 -24.87
CA ALA A 431 4.52 26.27 -24.08
C ALA A 431 5.81 25.44 -23.94
N VAL A 432 6.16 25.05 -22.70
CA VAL A 432 7.39 24.30 -22.39
C VAL A 432 7.04 23.00 -21.67
N PRO A 433 6.46 22.01 -22.38
CA PRO A 433 6.05 20.75 -21.77
C PRO A 433 7.26 20.03 -21.19
N GLY A 434 7.10 19.48 -19.98
CA GLY A 434 8.17 18.72 -19.30
C GLY A 434 9.25 19.58 -18.64
N PHE A 435 9.14 20.92 -18.66
CA PHE A 435 10.05 21.76 -17.89
C PHE A 435 9.82 21.56 -16.38
N ASP A 436 10.89 21.36 -15.61
CA ASP A 436 10.79 21.20 -14.15
C ASP A 436 10.61 22.55 -13.46
N PHE A 437 9.36 22.99 -13.35
CA PHE A 437 9.02 24.25 -12.69
C PHE A 437 9.36 24.24 -11.20
N ASP A 438 9.15 23.13 -10.52
CA ASP A 438 9.23 23.08 -9.06
C ASP A 438 10.70 23.25 -8.58
N ASN A 439 11.63 22.70 -9.34
CA ASN A 439 13.08 22.88 -9.08
C ASN A 439 13.72 23.99 -9.92
N ALA A 440 12.93 24.77 -10.67
CA ALA A 440 13.46 25.81 -11.54
C ALA A 440 14.16 26.93 -10.76
N THR A 441 15.39 27.21 -11.17
CA THR A 441 16.25 28.28 -10.67
C THR A 441 16.38 29.38 -11.73
N ALA A 442 16.92 30.54 -11.36
CA ALA A 442 17.23 31.61 -12.31
C ALA A 442 18.19 31.12 -13.41
N GLU A 443 19.12 30.26 -13.07
CA GLU A 443 20.08 29.68 -14.00
C GLU A 443 19.42 28.65 -14.93
N SER A 444 18.63 27.70 -14.38
CA SER A 444 17.99 26.68 -15.19
C SER A 444 16.98 27.27 -16.19
N ILE A 445 16.24 28.32 -15.81
CA ILE A 445 15.35 29.05 -16.73
C ILE A 445 16.15 29.65 -17.88
N SER A 446 17.29 30.32 -17.57
CA SER A 446 18.14 30.93 -18.57
C SER A 446 18.77 29.92 -19.54
N ASN A 447 19.17 28.76 -19.01
CA ASN A 447 19.84 27.72 -19.80
C ASN A 447 18.86 26.91 -20.67
N ALA A 448 17.69 26.59 -20.13
CA ALA A 448 16.71 25.75 -20.83
C ALA A 448 15.85 26.48 -21.85
N ILE A 449 15.65 27.81 -21.69
CA ILE A 449 14.65 28.55 -22.46
C ILE A 449 15.32 29.65 -23.31
N SER A 450 15.42 29.41 -24.60
CA SER A 450 15.96 30.42 -25.53
C SER A 450 14.95 31.54 -25.80
N ALA A 451 15.37 32.80 -25.64
CA ALA A 451 14.58 33.98 -25.93
C ALA A 451 14.06 34.04 -27.38
N SER A 452 14.79 33.47 -28.35
CA SER A 452 14.42 33.42 -29.75
C SER A 452 13.22 32.50 -30.03
N ASN A 453 12.95 31.53 -29.19
CA ASN A 453 11.84 30.61 -29.34
C ASN A 453 10.52 31.16 -28.76
N ILE A 454 10.59 32.20 -27.90
CA ILE A 454 9.42 32.80 -27.26
C ILE A 454 8.87 33.90 -28.19
N THR A 455 8.03 33.53 -29.14
CA THR A 455 7.57 34.42 -30.21
C THR A 455 6.06 34.60 -30.31
N SER A 456 5.28 33.68 -29.70
CA SER A 456 3.82 33.70 -29.80
C SER A 456 3.21 34.77 -28.88
N ASN A 457 2.17 35.44 -29.34
CA ASN A 457 1.37 36.33 -28.50
C ASN A 457 0.23 35.62 -27.78
N LYS A 458 0.17 34.27 -27.88
CA LYS A 458 -0.87 33.44 -27.24
C LYS A 458 -0.41 32.01 -27.00
N ILE A 459 -1.01 31.37 -26.01
CA ILE A 459 -1.08 29.92 -25.82
C ILE A 459 -2.55 29.51 -25.91
N ASN A 460 -2.86 28.55 -26.78
CA ASN A 460 -4.22 28.13 -27.09
C ASN A 460 -4.27 26.71 -27.65
N PRO A 461 -4.86 25.74 -26.96
CA PRO A 461 -5.28 25.80 -25.55
C PRO A 461 -4.12 25.60 -24.57
N PHE A 462 -4.44 25.70 -23.27
CA PHE A 462 -3.63 25.14 -22.19
C PHE A 462 -4.53 24.42 -21.17
N VAL A 463 -3.93 23.61 -20.30
CA VAL A 463 -4.63 22.86 -19.25
C VAL A 463 -3.88 23.00 -17.91
N VAL A 464 -4.52 22.55 -16.83
CA VAL A 464 -3.88 22.46 -15.51
C VAL A 464 -2.66 21.54 -15.59
N GLY A 465 -1.55 21.97 -15.01
CA GLY A 465 -0.25 21.31 -15.06
C GLY A 465 0.68 21.84 -16.15
N ASP A 466 0.17 22.55 -17.15
CA ASP A 466 1.00 23.12 -18.21
C ASP A 466 1.94 24.22 -17.66
N ILE A 467 3.11 24.31 -18.31
CA ILE A 467 4.11 25.34 -18.01
C ILE A 467 4.27 26.22 -19.25
N ILE A 468 4.17 27.53 -19.04
CA ILE A 468 4.27 28.56 -20.07
C ILE A 468 5.48 29.41 -19.74
N ALA A 469 6.46 29.44 -20.66
CA ALA A 469 7.52 30.44 -20.64
C ALA A 469 7.02 31.75 -21.25
N PHE A 470 7.52 32.85 -20.73
CA PHE A 470 7.21 34.17 -21.24
C PHE A 470 8.46 35.04 -21.32
N LYS A 471 8.43 36.01 -22.27
CA LYS A 471 9.42 37.07 -22.39
C LYS A 471 8.71 38.40 -22.30
N THR A 472 9.08 39.22 -21.31
CA THR A 472 8.47 40.54 -21.08
C THR A 472 8.70 41.50 -22.24
N ALA A 473 7.70 42.34 -22.53
CA ALA A 473 7.80 43.38 -23.53
C ALA A 473 8.81 44.48 -23.11
N ASP A 474 9.41 45.16 -24.08
CA ASP A 474 10.31 46.29 -23.81
C ASP A 474 9.60 47.46 -23.11
N THR A 475 8.28 47.58 -23.32
CA THR A 475 7.40 48.59 -22.70
C THR A 475 6.92 48.17 -21.30
N SER A 476 7.19 46.94 -20.87
CA SER A 476 6.74 46.41 -19.56
C SER A 476 7.51 47.05 -18.41
N THR A 477 6.79 47.46 -17.36
CA THR A 477 7.41 47.94 -16.12
C THR A 477 8.15 46.84 -15.38
N ALA A 478 7.94 45.57 -15.72
CA ALA A 478 8.73 44.43 -15.19
C ALA A 478 10.18 44.42 -15.73
N GLY A 479 10.49 45.26 -16.72
CA GLY A 479 11.77 45.29 -17.42
C GLY A 479 11.76 44.45 -18.70
N GLY A 480 12.11 45.03 -19.84
CA GLY A 480 12.05 44.37 -21.15
C GLY A 480 13.01 43.19 -21.29
N GLY A 481 12.57 42.16 -22.00
CA GLY A 481 13.36 40.99 -22.38
C GLY A 481 13.65 40.00 -21.25
N ARG A 482 13.05 40.14 -20.07
CA ARG A 482 13.17 39.13 -19.00
C ARG A 482 12.40 37.86 -19.41
N ILE A 483 12.97 36.73 -19.12
CA ILE A 483 12.38 35.39 -19.35
C ILE A 483 11.97 34.80 -18.03
N GLY A 484 10.72 34.41 -17.92
CA GLY A 484 10.18 33.69 -16.75
C GLY A 484 9.31 32.53 -17.17
N VAL A 485 8.84 31.78 -16.18
CA VAL A 485 7.95 30.64 -16.33
C VAL A 485 6.74 30.75 -15.42
N MET A 486 5.61 30.26 -15.92
CA MET A 486 4.33 30.19 -15.22
C MET A 486 3.82 28.76 -15.27
N LYS A 487 3.42 28.19 -14.12
CA LYS A 487 2.75 26.88 -13.98
C LYS A 487 1.28 27.10 -13.69
N ILE A 488 0.41 26.40 -14.38
CA ILE A 488 -1.04 26.41 -14.15
C ILE A 488 -1.36 25.40 -13.07
N LEU A 489 -1.85 25.87 -11.91
CA LEU A 489 -2.07 25.02 -10.73
C LEU A 489 -3.51 24.51 -10.63
N SER A 490 -4.48 25.36 -11.01
CA SER A 490 -5.90 25.00 -10.93
C SER A 490 -6.73 25.79 -11.94
N ASP A 491 -7.95 25.30 -12.18
CA ASP A 491 -8.99 25.94 -12.98
C ASP A 491 -10.35 25.71 -12.35
N THR A 492 -11.10 26.78 -12.09
CA THR A 492 -12.39 26.74 -11.41
C THR A 492 -13.42 27.58 -12.16
N GLN A 493 -14.57 26.99 -12.49
CA GLN A 493 -15.73 27.74 -12.98
C GLN A 493 -16.43 28.42 -11.79
N VAL A 494 -16.61 29.72 -11.87
CA VAL A 494 -17.09 30.55 -10.76
C VAL A 494 -18.51 31.10 -10.90
N VAL A 495 -19.11 30.95 -12.08
CA VAL A 495 -20.51 31.28 -12.33
C VAL A 495 -21.20 30.05 -12.90
N SER A 496 -22.26 29.60 -12.21
CA SER A 496 -23.09 28.48 -12.69
C SER A 496 -23.64 28.79 -14.08
N ASN A 497 -23.60 27.82 -14.97
CA ASN A 497 -24.05 27.93 -16.38
C ASN A 497 -23.29 28.95 -17.27
N ASN A 498 -22.16 29.47 -16.79
CA ASN A 498 -21.26 30.26 -17.60
C ASN A 498 -19.86 29.64 -17.66
N PRO A 499 -19.56 28.77 -18.63
CA PRO A 499 -18.28 28.07 -18.72
C PRO A 499 -17.08 28.99 -19.00
N THR A 500 -17.33 30.24 -19.41
CA THR A 500 -16.27 31.24 -19.64
C THR A 500 -15.95 32.06 -18.39
N ALA A 501 -16.76 31.99 -17.34
CA ALA A 501 -16.49 32.61 -16.04
C ALA A 501 -15.57 31.71 -15.22
N ARG A 502 -14.27 31.89 -15.37
CA ARG A 502 -13.22 31.05 -14.81
C ARG A 502 -12.24 31.84 -13.99
N ILE A 503 -11.70 31.16 -12.96
CA ILE A 503 -10.50 31.58 -12.23
C ILE A 503 -9.48 30.46 -12.36
N ILE A 504 -8.27 30.79 -12.81
CA ILE A 504 -7.11 29.91 -12.73
C ILE A 504 -6.21 30.36 -11.59
N THR A 505 -5.52 29.42 -10.97
CA THR A 505 -4.41 29.74 -10.06
C THR A 505 -3.11 29.41 -10.78
N VAL A 506 -2.16 30.33 -10.71
CA VAL A 506 -0.84 30.15 -11.34
C VAL A 506 0.28 30.42 -10.34
N SER A 507 1.41 29.75 -10.52
CA SER A 507 2.68 30.08 -9.88
C SER A 507 3.62 30.70 -10.93
N ILE A 508 4.35 31.73 -10.56
CA ILE A 508 5.24 32.45 -11.48
C ILE A 508 6.63 32.59 -10.89
N LYS A 509 7.66 32.24 -11.67
CA LYS A 509 9.07 32.48 -11.39
C LYS A 509 9.64 33.39 -12.48
N LEU A 510 10.19 34.53 -12.10
CA LEU A 510 10.76 35.52 -13.02
C LEU A 510 12.15 35.95 -12.54
N PRO A 511 13.25 35.43 -13.11
CA PRO A 511 14.61 35.84 -12.77
C PRO A 511 14.79 37.35 -12.80
N LYS A 512 15.44 37.94 -11.78
CA LYS A 512 15.85 39.32 -11.75
C LYS A 512 16.95 39.55 -12.80
N LYS A 513 17.10 40.79 -13.25
CA LYS A 513 18.20 41.17 -14.18
C LYS A 513 19.52 41.25 -13.45
#